data_ce5741933a506ed4534a1693167d0995
#
_entry.id   ce5741933a506ed4534a1693167d0995
#
_cell.length_a   1.000
_cell.length_b   1.000
_cell.length_c   1.000
_cell.angle_alpha   90.00
_cell.angle_beta   90.00
_cell.angle_gamma   90.00
#
_symmetry.space_group_name_H-M   'P 1'
#
loop_
_entity.id
_entity.type
_entity.pdbx_description
1 polymer ?
#
loop_
_entity_poly.entity_id
_entity_poly.type
_entity_poly.pdbx_seq_one_letter_code
_entity_poly.pdbx_strand_id
1 'polypeptide(L)'
;PSAGPVHLIAPRFAAAAALAERLLPRTNTPGAADVGVPAFVDISYGTFMSPEERAVVDRGLDQLNAAGPSGYAALPPERQDELIRALAAAPEQDRRFLRAMRQAVFLGYFSSERVCKEVFKHDPIPGRYKADVSLQEATGGVAWSE
;
A
#
# COMPACT_ATOMS: atom_id res chain seq x y z
N PRO A 1 -12.13 -13.92 7.30
CA PRO A 1 -10.90 -14.20 8.03
C PRO A 1 -9.71 -13.76 7.17
N SER A 2 -8.97 -12.76 7.64
CA SER A 2 -7.72 -12.39 6.98
C SER A 2 -6.75 -13.55 7.18
N ALA A 3 -6.36 -14.22 6.11
CA ALA A 3 -5.28 -15.18 6.16
C ALA A 3 -4.03 -14.50 6.72
N GLY A 4 -3.34 -15.16 7.64
CA GLY A 4 -2.08 -14.65 8.19
C GLY A 4 -1.01 -14.50 7.11
N PRO A 5 0.14 -13.89 7.44
CA PRO A 5 1.22 -13.72 6.49
C PRO A 5 1.73 -15.06 5.97
N VAL A 6 2.09 -15.13 4.70
CA VAL A 6 2.60 -16.33 4.02
C VAL A 6 4.12 -16.30 3.93
N HIS A 7 4.71 -15.12 3.72
CA HIS A 7 6.14 -14.95 3.46
C HIS A 7 6.85 -14.10 4.52
N LEU A 8 6.23 -13.02 4.97
CA LEU A 8 6.77 -12.19 6.04
C LEU A 8 6.52 -12.82 7.41
N ILE A 9 7.50 -12.80 8.28
CA ILE A 9 7.27 -13.16 9.69
C ILE A 9 6.32 -12.16 10.35
N ALA A 10 5.55 -12.61 11.36
CA ALA A 10 4.47 -11.83 11.95
C ALA A 10 4.83 -10.39 12.37
N PRO A 11 5.97 -10.12 13.04
CA PRO A 11 6.34 -8.74 13.40
C PRO A 11 6.60 -7.83 12.19
N ARG A 12 7.21 -8.37 11.13
CA ARG A 12 7.45 -7.61 9.89
C ARG A 12 6.15 -7.37 9.13
N PHE A 13 5.28 -8.35 9.09
CA PHE A 13 3.95 -8.19 8.47
C PHE A 13 3.14 -7.12 9.19
N ALA A 14 3.11 -7.11 10.52
CA ALA A 14 2.41 -6.08 11.30
C ALA A 14 2.98 -4.68 11.02
N ALA A 15 4.31 -4.54 10.94
CA ALA A 15 4.95 -3.27 10.59
C ALA A 15 4.61 -2.84 9.15
N ALA A 16 4.63 -3.75 8.19
CA ALA A 16 4.28 -3.47 6.80
C ALA A 16 2.80 -3.05 6.66
N ALA A 17 1.89 -3.71 7.37
CA ALA A 17 0.47 -3.35 7.40
C ALA A 17 0.24 -1.96 7.99
N ALA A 18 0.88 -1.65 9.13
CA ALA A 18 0.80 -0.33 9.74
C ALA A 18 1.38 0.76 8.84
N LEU A 19 2.52 0.49 8.18
CA LEU A 19 3.13 1.41 7.23
C LEU A 19 2.20 1.66 6.02
N ALA A 20 1.58 0.62 5.48
CA ALA A 20 0.63 0.75 4.38
C ALA A 20 -0.56 1.64 4.74
N GLU A 21 -1.11 1.47 5.94
CA GLU A 21 -2.23 2.29 6.45
C GLU A 21 -1.84 3.76 6.69
N ARG A 22 -0.56 4.03 7.05
CA ARG A 22 -0.05 5.41 7.16
C ARG A 22 0.19 6.05 5.80
N LEU A 23 0.56 5.27 4.78
CA LEU A 23 0.74 5.76 3.40
C LEU A 23 -0.59 6.04 2.71
N LEU A 24 -1.59 5.19 2.93
CA LEU A 24 -2.93 5.27 2.33
C LEU A 24 -4.00 5.04 3.40
N PRO A 25 -4.24 6.04 4.26
CA PRO A 25 -5.22 5.95 5.32
C PRO A 25 -6.65 5.99 4.78
N ARG A 26 -7.58 5.42 5.53
CA ARG A 26 -9.01 5.58 5.26
C ARG A 26 -9.42 7.04 5.40
N THR A 27 -10.08 7.56 4.37
CA THR A 27 -10.69 8.88 4.34
C THR A 27 -12.12 8.74 3.79
N ASN A 28 -12.54 9.54 2.82
CA ASN A 28 -13.71 9.30 1.99
C ASN A 28 -13.48 8.19 0.93
N THR A 29 -12.26 7.68 0.83
CA THR A 29 -11.88 6.49 0.05
C THR A 29 -11.42 5.37 0.99
N PRO A 30 -11.48 4.09 0.56
CA PRO A 30 -10.97 2.97 1.37
C PRO A 30 -9.50 3.16 1.74
N GLY A 31 -9.09 2.75 2.94
CA GLY A 31 -7.70 2.67 3.34
C GLY A 31 -7.00 1.42 2.79
N ALA A 32 -5.68 1.34 2.93
CA ALA A 32 -4.88 0.21 2.45
C ALA A 32 -5.35 -1.13 3.03
N ALA A 33 -5.67 -1.18 4.31
CA ALA A 33 -6.17 -2.39 4.97
C ALA A 33 -7.53 -2.84 4.42
N ASP A 34 -8.41 -1.90 4.06
CA ASP A 34 -9.76 -2.18 3.56
C ASP A 34 -9.79 -2.93 2.23
N VAL A 35 -8.72 -2.80 1.46
CA VAL A 35 -8.61 -3.37 0.10
C VAL A 35 -7.54 -4.45 -0.01
N GLY A 36 -7.05 -4.96 1.12
CA GLY A 36 -6.16 -6.12 1.17
C GLY A 36 -4.70 -5.83 0.82
N VAL A 37 -4.27 -4.57 0.85
CA VAL A 37 -2.87 -4.17 0.54
C VAL A 37 -1.84 -4.91 1.40
N PRO A 38 -2.02 -5.11 2.73
CA PRO A 38 -1.04 -5.85 3.52
C PRO A 38 -0.77 -7.27 2.99
N ALA A 39 -1.81 -7.99 2.59
CA ALA A 39 -1.66 -9.33 2.00
C ALA A 39 -0.97 -9.27 0.63
N PHE A 40 -1.28 -8.26 -0.19
CA PHE A 40 -0.61 -8.03 -1.47
C PHE A 40 0.89 -7.74 -1.28
N VAL A 41 1.26 -6.93 -0.29
CA VAL A 41 2.67 -6.64 0.03
C VAL A 41 3.41 -7.91 0.43
N ASP A 42 2.79 -8.77 1.26
CA ASP A 42 3.38 -10.04 1.67
C ASP A 42 3.62 -11.00 0.48
N ILE A 43 2.63 -11.14 -0.41
CA ILE A 43 2.75 -11.94 -1.63
C ILE A 43 3.80 -11.33 -2.57
N SER A 44 3.79 -10.01 -2.74
CA SER A 44 4.76 -9.30 -3.57
C SER A 44 6.19 -9.50 -3.08
N TYR A 45 6.41 -9.41 -1.76
CA TYR A 45 7.69 -9.70 -1.12
C TYR A 45 8.18 -11.11 -1.45
N GLY A 46 7.33 -12.12 -1.30
CA GLY A 46 7.73 -13.53 -1.50
C GLY A 46 7.86 -13.94 -2.97
N THR A 47 7.09 -13.32 -3.88
CA THR A 47 6.95 -13.79 -5.26
C THR A 47 7.74 -12.93 -6.27
N PHE A 48 7.75 -11.61 -6.08
CA PHE A 48 8.26 -10.69 -7.10
C PHE A 48 9.56 -10.00 -6.72
N MET A 49 9.87 -9.85 -5.42
CA MET A 49 11.08 -9.18 -5.00
C MET A 49 12.30 -10.09 -5.13
N SER A 50 13.40 -9.56 -5.64
CA SER A 50 14.70 -10.21 -5.66
C SER A 50 15.24 -10.43 -4.24
N PRO A 51 16.22 -11.33 -4.03
CA PRO A 51 16.86 -11.51 -2.73
C PRO A 51 17.44 -10.20 -2.15
N GLU A 52 17.98 -9.34 -2.99
CA GLU A 52 18.53 -8.04 -2.61
C GLU A 52 17.44 -7.08 -2.14
N GLU A 53 16.33 -7.02 -2.86
CA GLU A 53 15.16 -6.21 -2.48
C GLU A 53 14.54 -6.70 -1.17
N ARG A 54 14.40 -8.01 -0.98
CA ARG A 54 13.94 -8.59 0.28
C ARG A 54 14.85 -8.21 1.44
N ALA A 55 16.17 -8.26 1.26
CA ALA A 55 17.12 -7.86 2.29
C ALA A 55 16.98 -6.38 2.68
N VAL A 56 16.67 -5.50 1.72
CA VAL A 56 16.37 -4.08 1.98
C VAL A 56 15.07 -3.93 2.76
N VAL A 57 14.01 -4.64 2.37
CA VAL A 57 12.72 -4.61 3.05
C VAL A 57 12.82 -5.17 4.47
N ASP A 58 13.48 -6.30 4.64
CA ASP A 58 13.69 -6.93 5.95
C ASP A 58 14.38 -5.98 6.92
N ARG A 59 15.49 -5.39 6.49
CA ARG A 59 16.26 -4.44 7.30
C ARG A 59 15.44 -3.21 7.67
N GLY A 60 14.71 -2.66 6.70
CA GLY A 60 13.87 -1.49 6.94
C GLY A 60 12.71 -1.76 7.90
N LEU A 61 12.04 -2.91 7.78
CA LEU A 61 10.98 -3.31 8.71
C LEU A 61 11.53 -3.59 10.11
N ASP A 62 12.72 -4.21 10.22
CA ASP A 62 13.38 -4.44 11.50
C ASP A 62 13.78 -3.12 12.17
N GLN A 63 14.29 -2.14 11.40
CA GLN A 63 14.60 -0.80 11.92
C GLN A 63 13.34 -0.08 12.42
N LEU A 64 12.23 -0.15 11.69
CA LEU A 64 10.97 0.40 12.16
C LEU A 64 10.50 -0.27 13.46
N ASN A 65 10.57 -1.60 13.54
CA ASN A 65 10.19 -2.33 14.74
C ASN A 65 11.08 -2.03 15.94
N ALA A 66 12.35 -1.70 15.73
CA ALA A 66 13.27 -1.30 16.80
C ALA A 66 12.95 0.07 17.41
N ALA A 67 12.10 0.88 16.78
CA ALA A 67 11.72 2.20 17.29
C ALA A 67 10.80 2.17 18.52
N GLY A 68 10.29 1.01 18.89
CA GLY A 68 9.47 0.84 20.10
C GLY A 68 9.50 -0.57 20.67
N PRO A 69 9.23 -0.76 21.95
CA PRO A 69 9.35 -2.06 22.64
C PRO A 69 8.37 -3.11 22.10
N SER A 70 7.24 -2.68 21.55
CA SER A 70 6.21 -3.56 20.99
C SER A 70 6.14 -3.48 19.47
N GLY A 71 7.18 -2.92 18.83
CA GLY A 71 7.29 -2.76 17.38
C GLY A 71 6.56 -1.53 16.84
N TYR A 72 6.78 -1.27 15.54
CA TYR A 72 6.25 -0.09 14.84
C TYR A 72 4.72 -0.02 14.86
N ALA A 73 4.04 -1.15 14.64
CA ALA A 73 2.58 -1.21 14.58
C ALA A 73 1.89 -0.78 15.89
N ALA A 74 2.57 -0.89 17.02
CA ALA A 74 2.06 -0.49 18.33
C ALA A 74 2.33 0.99 18.68
N LEU A 75 3.09 1.70 17.86
CA LEU A 75 3.37 3.12 18.07
C LEU A 75 2.14 3.98 17.78
N PRO A 76 2.00 5.13 18.46
CA PRO A 76 0.99 6.12 18.12
C PRO A 76 1.12 6.60 16.67
N PRO A 77 0.03 6.96 15.98
CA PRO A 77 0.04 7.40 14.58
C PRO A 77 1.04 8.53 14.29
N GLU A 78 1.12 9.50 15.18
CA GLU A 78 2.04 10.65 15.05
C GLU A 78 3.50 10.19 15.03
N ARG A 79 3.84 9.21 15.88
CA ARG A 79 5.19 8.67 15.93
C ARG A 79 5.51 7.81 14.70
N GLN A 80 4.53 7.07 14.20
CA GLN A 80 4.67 6.34 12.94
C GLN A 80 4.96 7.31 11.78
N ASP A 81 4.25 8.43 11.71
CA ASP A 81 4.43 9.44 10.67
C ASP A 81 5.79 10.15 10.76
N GLU A 82 6.27 10.42 11.97
CA GLU A 82 7.62 10.98 12.18
C GLU A 82 8.70 10.06 11.62
N LEU A 83 8.60 8.76 11.87
CA LEU A 83 9.55 7.77 11.34
C LEU A 83 9.52 7.70 9.81
N ILE A 84 8.33 7.76 9.20
CA ILE A 84 8.19 7.81 7.73
C ILE A 84 8.84 9.08 7.17
N ARG A 85 8.62 10.25 7.79
CA ARG A 85 9.24 11.50 7.35
C ARG A 85 10.78 11.46 7.50
N ALA A 86 11.28 10.89 8.58
CA ALA A 86 12.71 10.68 8.78
C ALA A 86 13.31 9.79 7.69
N LEU A 87 12.66 8.68 7.34
CA LEU A 87 13.08 7.80 6.25
C LEU A 87 13.03 8.52 4.89
N ALA A 88 12.02 9.37 4.65
CA ALA A 88 11.91 10.14 3.41
C ALA A 88 13.02 11.20 3.25
N ALA A 89 13.52 11.73 4.36
CA ALA A 89 14.63 12.70 4.40
C ALA A 89 16.02 12.03 4.47
N ALA A 90 16.09 10.71 4.64
CA ALA A 90 17.34 9.96 4.80
C ALA A 90 18.17 9.89 3.49
N PRO A 91 19.47 9.52 3.56
CA PRO A 91 20.28 9.24 2.38
C PRO A 91 19.64 8.19 1.45
N GLU A 92 20.03 8.22 0.17
CA GLU A 92 19.42 7.38 -0.88
C GLU A 92 19.39 5.88 -0.55
N GLN A 93 20.44 5.37 0.06
CA GLN A 93 20.52 3.96 0.46
C GLN A 93 19.42 3.56 1.45
N ASP A 94 19.05 4.46 2.38
CA ASP A 94 18.03 4.21 3.39
C ASP A 94 16.61 4.46 2.81
N ARG A 95 16.50 5.37 1.85
CA ARG A 95 15.24 5.62 1.12
C ARG A 95 14.81 4.45 0.22
N ARG A 96 15.73 3.53 -0.15
CA ARG A 96 15.39 2.35 -0.94
C ARG A 96 14.27 1.51 -0.32
N PHE A 97 14.31 1.35 1.00
CA PHE A 97 13.26 0.64 1.72
C PHE A 97 11.90 1.33 1.55
N LEU A 98 11.83 2.63 1.85
CA LEU A 98 10.56 3.37 1.74
C LEU A 98 10.04 3.39 0.30
N ARG A 99 10.93 3.47 -0.69
CA ARG A 99 10.57 3.40 -2.12
C ARG A 99 9.97 2.06 -2.48
N ALA A 100 10.61 0.95 -2.08
CA ALA A 100 10.12 -0.41 -2.34
C ALA A 100 8.75 -0.63 -1.69
N MET A 101 8.58 -0.22 -0.43
CA MET A 101 7.31 -0.33 0.28
C MET A 101 6.21 0.53 -0.37
N ARG A 102 6.50 1.78 -0.74
CA ARG A 102 5.53 2.64 -1.43
C ARG A 102 5.10 2.05 -2.76
N GLN A 103 6.05 1.52 -3.54
CA GLN A 103 5.73 0.89 -4.82
C GLN A 103 4.79 -0.31 -4.62
N ALA A 104 5.08 -1.21 -3.68
CA ALA A 104 4.25 -2.37 -3.40
C ALA A 104 2.86 -1.96 -2.87
N VAL A 105 2.80 -0.99 -1.95
CA VAL A 105 1.55 -0.49 -1.37
C VAL A 105 0.68 0.18 -2.43
N PHE A 106 1.24 1.05 -3.26
CA PHE A 106 0.48 1.75 -4.30
C PHE A 106 0.04 0.79 -5.40
N LEU A 107 0.91 -0.13 -5.82
CA LEU A 107 0.53 -1.15 -6.80
C LEU A 107 -0.65 -1.99 -6.28
N GLY A 108 -0.58 -2.49 -5.04
CA GLY A 108 -1.65 -3.27 -4.44
C GLY A 108 -2.95 -2.48 -4.28
N TYR A 109 -2.86 -1.20 -3.93
CA TYR A 109 -4.02 -0.34 -3.77
C TYR A 109 -4.71 -0.04 -5.11
N PHE A 110 -3.97 0.47 -6.08
CA PHE A 110 -4.52 0.89 -7.37
C PHE A 110 -4.91 -0.27 -8.29
N SER A 111 -4.41 -1.48 -8.04
CA SER A 111 -4.85 -2.70 -8.74
C SER A 111 -6.00 -3.42 -8.02
N SER A 112 -6.43 -2.97 -6.85
CA SER A 112 -7.54 -3.60 -6.15
C SER A 112 -8.86 -3.35 -6.89
N GLU A 113 -9.67 -4.40 -7.04
CA GLU A 113 -10.97 -4.32 -7.71
C GLU A 113 -11.88 -3.26 -7.09
N ARG A 114 -11.85 -3.16 -5.78
CA ARG A 114 -12.67 -2.21 -5.04
C ARG A 114 -12.31 -0.76 -5.35
N VAL A 115 -11.01 -0.42 -5.38
CA VAL A 115 -10.54 0.93 -5.73
C VAL A 115 -10.88 1.24 -7.18
N CYS A 116 -10.62 0.29 -8.10
CA CYS A 116 -10.95 0.47 -9.51
C CYS A 116 -12.44 0.75 -9.72
N LYS A 117 -13.32 0.00 -9.05
CA LYS A 117 -14.78 0.16 -9.23
C LYS A 117 -15.36 1.35 -8.46
N GLU A 118 -14.99 1.54 -7.20
CA GLU A 118 -15.61 2.55 -6.33
C GLU A 118 -15.00 3.94 -6.50
N VAL A 119 -13.66 4.02 -6.67
CA VAL A 119 -12.95 5.29 -6.74
C VAL A 119 -12.77 5.77 -8.17
N PHE A 120 -12.26 4.90 -9.06
CA PHE A 120 -11.95 5.29 -10.45
C PHE A 120 -13.12 5.06 -11.42
N LYS A 121 -14.18 4.36 -11.00
CA LYS A 121 -15.31 4.01 -11.86
C LYS A 121 -14.86 3.30 -13.15
N HIS A 122 -13.80 2.51 -13.07
CA HIS A 122 -13.23 1.79 -14.20
C HIS A 122 -14.20 0.75 -14.72
N ASP A 123 -14.58 0.88 -15.99
CA ASP A 123 -15.39 -0.10 -16.72
C ASP A 123 -14.64 -0.53 -17.99
N PRO A 124 -13.89 -1.63 -17.94
CA PRO A 124 -13.05 -2.08 -19.05
C PRO A 124 -13.84 -2.55 -20.27
N ILE A 125 -15.12 -2.91 -20.10
CA ILE A 125 -15.99 -3.40 -21.17
C ILE A 125 -17.37 -2.75 -21.01
N PRO A 126 -17.58 -1.50 -21.47
CA PRO A 126 -18.83 -0.77 -21.24
C PRO A 126 -20.06 -1.36 -21.95
N GLY A 127 -19.93 -2.50 -22.64
CA GLY A 127 -21.03 -3.28 -23.23
C GLY A 127 -21.75 -2.61 -24.41
N ARG A 128 -21.49 -1.32 -24.66
CA ARG A 128 -22.08 -0.55 -25.75
C ARG A 128 -21.17 0.58 -26.19
N TYR A 129 -21.10 0.82 -27.48
CA TYR A 129 -20.43 2.00 -28.01
C TYR A 129 -21.36 3.22 -27.96
N LYS A 130 -20.92 4.28 -27.29
CA LYS A 130 -21.48 5.62 -27.39
C LYS A 130 -20.36 6.58 -27.80
N ALA A 131 -20.52 7.22 -28.95
CA ALA A 131 -19.48 8.09 -29.50
C ALA A 131 -19.29 9.38 -28.68
N ASP A 132 -20.33 9.82 -27.99
CA ASP A 132 -20.34 11.08 -27.24
C ASP A 132 -21.17 10.89 -25.96
N VAL A 133 -20.53 10.94 -24.81
CA VAL A 133 -21.16 10.91 -23.49
C VAL A 133 -20.52 11.96 -22.60
N SER A 134 -21.33 12.66 -21.81
CA SER A 134 -20.80 13.57 -20.81
C SER A 134 -20.12 12.78 -19.68
N LEU A 135 -19.11 13.38 -19.04
CA LEU A 135 -18.41 12.80 -17.89
C LEU A 135 -19.41 12.47 -16.76
N GLN A 136 -20.41 13.33 -16.57
CA GLN A 136 -21.45 13.12 -15.57
C GLN A 136 -22.31 11.87 -15.87
N GLU A 137 -22.65 11.63 -17.13
CA GLU A 137 -23.45 10.47 -17.56
C GLU A 137 -22.63 9.16 -17.49
N ALA A 138 -21.34 9.23 -17.87
CA ALA A 138 -20.48 8.06 -17.93
C ALA A 138 -20.02 7.60 -16.56
N THR A 139 -19.64 8.51 -15.67
CA THR A 139 -18.91 8.20 -14.42
C THR A 139 -19.41 8.95 -13.19
N GLY A 140 -20.50 9.70 -13.30
CA GLY A 140 -20.97 10.58 -12.22
C GLY A 140 -20.04 11.77 -11.97
N GLY A 141 -19.29 12.22 -12.98
CA GLY A 141 -18.39 13.37 -12.90
C GLY A 141 -16.96 13.05 -12.47
N VAL A 142 -16.64 11.77 -12.22
CA VAL A 142 -15.28 11.32 -11.88
C VAL A 142 -14.51 11.07 -13.18
N ALA A 143 -13.30 11.59 -13.29
CA ALA A 143 -12.42 11.30 -14.42
C ALA A 143 -12.05 9.82 -14.48
N TRP A 144 -12.08 9.22 -15.67
CA TRP A 144 -11.57 7.87 -15.87
C TRP A 144 -10.06 7.84 -15.71
N SER A 145 -9.55 6.78 -15.08
CA SER A 145 -8.14 6.39 -15.23
C SER A 145 -8.09 5.32 -16.33
N GLU A 146 -7.35 5.61 -17.39
CA GLU A 146 -6.95 4.59 -18.37
C GLU A 146 -5.87 3.68 -17.81
#